data_e11dbc3a85360e555b1398912607c802
#
_entry.id   e11dbc3a85360e555b1398912607c802
#
_cell.length_a   1.000
_cell.length_b   1.000
_cell.length_c   1.000
_cell.angle_alpha   90.00
_cell.angle_beta   90.00
_cell.angle_gamma   90.00
#
_symmetry.space_group_name_H-M   'P 1'
#
loop_
_entity.id
_entity.type
_entity.pdbx_description
1 polymer ?
#
loop_
_entity_poly.entity_id
_entity_poly.type
_entity_poly.pdbx_seq_one_letter_code
_entity_poly.pdbx_strand_id
1 'polypeptide(L)'
;MLDLYNDNQPVDILSVTDKLKTKGYLDIVGGPYFIAKLTSKVSSAANLQYHAHIVIQKFIQRELIRISGQTITDAYDDSADAFKLLDATEKDLYEVKNDGMKRSYKEISNIINDAIGLIEANALKKDGLTGVPSGIRNLDNITAGWQKSDLVILAARPGMGKTALALTMLRNAAVDFQKPVAIFSLEMSAAQLVTRLIASESGISSEKLKKGQLEDHEWTQLHTKITKLSKAKIYIDDTPSLPVFELKAKCRRLHSKHNIELIVIDYLQLMRGDESGNKNSNREQEIGYISRSLKGLAKELNVPIIALAQLSRDVEKRGGDKKPQLSDLRESGSIEQDADMVGFIWRPDYYKLGESFEGQQDMGEVIIAKHRNGPTGEAKVRYIANLAKFENWSDDPYGNTVEDGPTTVTYTSKMNTDQEGPDMYQLGLNQLHQNDAPAADASASDNWLDDTDTGANITEDDTPWE
;
A
#
# COMPACT_ATOMS: atom_id res chain seq x y z
N MET A 1 -40.71 -6.15 2.22
CA MET A 1 -39.62 -6.71 3.00
C MET A 1 -38.38 -5.82 2.99
N LEU A 2 -37.82 -5.47 1.81
CA LEU A 2 -36.68 -4.56 1.73
C LEU A 2 -36.95 -3.19 2.36
N ASP A 3 -38.14 -2.62 2.20
CA ASP A 3 -38.48 -1.35 2.85
C ASP A 3 -38.49 -1.46 4.38
N LEU A 4 -39.02 -2.55 4.95
CA LEU A 4 -38.98 -2.81 6.39
C LEU A 4 -37.54 -2.96 6.90
N TYR A 5 -36.71 -3.66 6.14
CA TYR A 5 -35.29 -3.83 6.48
C TYR A 5 -34.54 -2.49 6.44
N ASN A 6 -34.78 -1.67 5.40
CA ASN A 6 -34.17 -0.35 5.27
C ASN A 6 -34.66 0.63 6.36
N ASP A 7 -35.91 0.46 6.82
CA ASP A 7 -36.52 1.25 7.90
C ASP A 7 -36.14 0.71 9.31
N ASN A 8 -35.20 -0.24 9.42
CA ASN A 8 -34.78 -0.92 10.65
C ASN A 8 -35.97 -1.52 11.45
N GLN A 9 -37.02 -1.95 10.76
CA GLN A 9 -38.18 -2.59 11.35
C GLN A 9 -38.08 -4.13 11.27
N PRO A 10 -38.56 -4.86 12.27
CA PRO A 10 -38.53 -6.33 12.22
C PRO A 10 -39.31 -6.86 11.01
N VAL A 11 -38.69 -7.83 10.30
CA VAL A 11 -39.32 -8.45 9.11
C VAL A 11 -39.98 -9.75 9.55
N ASP A 12 -41.20 -9.66 10.06
CA ASP A 12 -42.05 -10.78 10.44
C ASP A 12 -43.39 -10.81 9.64
N ILE A 13 -44.22 -11.81 9.91
CA ILE A 13 -45.46 -11.99 9.18
C ILE A 13 -46.40 -10.79 9.42
N LEU A 14 -46.41 -10.23 10.62
CA LEU A 14 -47.32 -9.13 10.94
C LEU A 14 -46.87 -7.82 10.34
N SER A 15 -45.58 -7.46 10.45
CA SER A 15 -45.01 -6.24 9.88
C SER A 15 -45.08 -6.22 8.35
N VAL A 16 -44.81 -7.38 7.71
CA VAL A 16 -44.94 -7.51 6.24
C VAL A 16 -46.41 -7.38 5.77
N THR A 17 -47.31 -8.00 6.52
CA THR A 17 -48.76 -7.92 6.21
C THR A 17 -49.27 -6.49 6.34
N ASP A 18 -48.90 -5.79 7.40
CA ASP A 18 -49.30 -4.40 7.64
C ASP A 18 -48.73 -3.46 6.58
N LYS A 19 -47.42 -3.60 6.26
CA LYS A 19 -46.77 -2.79 5.21
C LYS A 19 -47.41 -3.03 3.82
N LEU A 20 -47.79 -4.27 3.48
CA LEU A 20 -48.47 -4.60 2.25
C LEU A 20 -49.89 -4.04 2.24
N LYS A 21 -50.61 -4.05 3.37
CA LYS A 21 -51.92 -3.46 3.53
C LYS A 21 -51.86 -1.95 3.36
N THR A 22 -50.91 -1.29 3.98
CA THR A 22 -50.68 0.16 3.88
C THR A 22 -50.36 0.59 2.42
N LYS A 23 -49.65 -0.25 1.67
CA LYS A 23 -49.33 0.00 0.26
C LYS A 23 -50.44 -0.47 -0.73
N GLY A 24 -51.52 -1.06 -0.26
CA GLY A 24 -52.64 -1.54 -1.10
C GLY A 24 -52.30 -2.79 -1.94
N TYR A 25 -51.20 -3.50 -1.63
CA TYR A 25 -50.77 -4.68 -2.38
C TYR A 25 -51.14 -6.01 -1.77
N LEU A 26 -51.79 -6.01 -0.58
CA LEU A 26 -52.05 -7.24 0.16
C LEU A 26 -52.92 -8.24 -0.61
N ASP A 27 -53.97 -7.76 -1.25
CA ASP A 27 -54.89 -8.60 -2.05
C ASP A 27 -54.24 -9.10 -3.34
N ILE A 28 -53.38 -8.29 -3.95
CA ILE A 28 -52.66 -8.64 -5.19
C ILE A 28 -51.67 -9.80 -4.91
N VAL A 29 -51.05 -9.82 -3.72
CA VAL A 29 -50.10 -10.86 -3.31
C VAL A 29 -50.79 -12.15 -2.87
N GLY A 30 -52.12 -12.15 -2.67
CA GLY A 30 -52.90 -13.32 -2.24
C GLY A 30 -53.23 -13.35 -0.73
N GLY A 31 -53.20 -12.17 -0.08
CA GLY A 31 -53.63 -11.99 1.30
C GLY A 31 -52.68 -12.52 2.36
N PRO A 32 -53.09 -12.41 3.63
CA PRO A 32 -52.29 -12.86 4.78
C PRO A 32 -51.96 -14.36 4.73
N TYR A 33 -52.83 -15.16 4.17
CA TYR A 33 -52.66 -16.60 4.02
C TYR A 33 -51.44 -16.94 3.16
N PHE A 34 -51.21 -16.19 2.07
CA PHE A 34 -50.05 -16.41 1.21
C PHE A 34 -48.74 -16.11 1.93
N ILE A 35 -48.72 -15.06 2.76
CA ILE A 35 -47.53 -14.70 3.55
C ILE A 35 -47.21 -15.79 4.58
N ALA A 36 -48.24 -16.29 5.28
CA ALA A 36 -48.09 -17.41 6.21
C ALA A 36 -47.62 -18.70 5.51
N LYS A 37 -48.10 -18.96 4.29
CA LYS A 37 -47.67 -20.10 3.48
C LYS A 37 -46.22 -19.99 3.01
N LEU A 38 -45.70 -18.78 2.80
CA LEU A 38 -44.29 -18.56 2.47
C LEU A 38 -43.38 -18.93 3.64
N THR A 39 -43.76 -18.57 4.87
CA THR A 39 -42.95 -18.89 6.07
C THR A 39 -42.95 -20.38 6.39
N SER A 40 -44.07 -21.08 6.13
CA SER A 40 -44.19 -22.53 6.35
C SER A 40 -43.37 -23.36 5.33
N LYS A 41 -42.96 -22.77 4.20
CA LYS A 41 -42.11 -23.44 3.20
C LYS A 41 -40.61 -23.36 3.54
N VAL A 42 -40.21 -22.53 4.50
CA VAL A 42 -38.82 -22.41 4.95
C VAL A 42 -38.58 -23.47 6.03
N SER A 43 -38.06 -24.62 5.64
CA SER A 43 -37.93 -25.77 6.54
C SER A 43 -36.68 -25.75 7.41
N SER A 44 -35.65 -24.98 7.08
CA SER A 44 -34.42 -24.93 7.89
C SER A 44 -33.48 -23.80 7.46
N ALA A 45 -32.80 -23.17 8.42
CA ALA A 45 -31.66 -22.26 8.18
C ALA A 45 -30.38 -23.00 7.70
N ALA A 46 -30.36 -24.32 7.77
CA ALA A 46 -29.20 -25.14 7.42
C ALA A 46 -28.69 -24.94 5.98
N ASN A 47 -29.57 -24.57 5.06
CA ASN A 47 -29.21 -24.35 3.64
C ASN A 47 -29.17 -22.86 3.24
N LEU A 48 -29.13 -21.95 4.22
CA LEU A 48 -29.14 -20.51 3.95
C LEU A 48 -28.01 -20.08 3.01
N GLN A 49 -26.80 -20.59 3.23
CA GLN A 49 -25.64 -20.29 2.37
C GLN A 49 -25.87 -20.76 0.93
N TYR A 50 -26.42 -21.94 0.74
CA TYR A 50 -26.71 -22.48 -0.58
C TYR A 50 -27.76 -21.62 -1.31
N HIS A 51 -28.84 -21.24 -0.62
CA HIS A 51 -29.87 -20.37 -1.18
C HIS A 51 -29.35 -18.97 -1.48
N ALA A 52 -28.50 -18.40 -0.60
CA ALA A 52 -27.84 -17.13 -0.83
C ALA A 52 -26.93 -17.22 -2.08
N HIS A 53 -26.21 -18.32 -2.25
CA HIS A 53 -25.37 -18.53 -3.44
C HIS A 53 -26.19 -18.57 -4.74
N ILE A 54 -27.36 -19.22 -4.73
CA ILE A 54 -28.29 -19.20 -5.90
C ILE A 54 -28.74 -17.77 -6.21
N VAL A 55 -29.09 -16.99 -5.19
CA VAL A 55 -29.53 -15.59 -5.37
C VAL A 55 -28.40 -14.74 -5.97
N ILE A 56 -27.17 -14.88 -5.44
CA ILE A 56 -25.97 -14.20 -5.97
C ILE A 56 -25.72 -14.62 -7.42
N GLN A 57 -25.79 -15.91 -7.73
CA GLN A 57 -25.63 -16.40 -9.09
C GLN A 57 -26.64 -15.79 -10.06
N LYS A 58 -27.92 -15.70 -9.65
CA LYS A 58 -28.96 -15.05 -10.46
C LYS A 58 -28.78 -13.55 -10.57
N PHE A 59 -28.25 -12.90 -9.56
CA PHE A 59 -27.86 -11.49 -9.61
C PHE A 59 -26.76 -11.27 -10.66
N ILE A 60 -25.66 -12.04 -10.57
CA ILE A 60 -24.54 -11.96 -11.52
C ILE A 60 -25.03 -12.19 -12.95
N GLN A 61 -25.89 -13.20 -13.19
CA GLN A 61 -26.46 -13.44 -14.51
C GLN A 61 -27.23 -12.24 -15.05
N ARG A 62 -28.03 -11.57 -14.21
CA ARG A 62 -28.79 -10.37 -14.60
C ARG A 62 -27.89 -9.18 -14.90
N GLU A 63 -26.85 -8.96 -14.09
CA GLU A 63 -25.88 -7.89 -14.33
C GLU A 63 -25.10 -8.12 -15.63
N LEU A 64 -24.69 -9.36 -15.92
CA LEU A 64 -24.05 -9.70 -17.18
C LEU A 64 -24.96 -9.41 -18.39
N ILE A 65 -26.25 -9.73 -18.28
CA ILE A 65 -27.24 -9.42 -19.34
C ILE A 65 -27.38 -7.90 -19.49
N ARG A 66 -27.46 -7.15 -18.39
CA ARG A 66 -27.57 -5.68 -18.40
C ARG A 66 -26.34 -5.04 -19.08
N ILE A 67 -25.15 -5.43 -18.66
CA ILE A 67 -23.88 -4.90 -19.20
C ILE A 67 -23.78 -5.23 -20.69
N SER A 68 -24.03 -6.49 -21.06
CA SER A 68 -23.99 -6.91 -22.47
C SER A 68 -24.99 -6.17 -23.33
N GLY A 69 -26.22 -5.97 -22.83
CA GLY A 69 -27.26 -5.20 -23.52
C GLY A 69 -26.86 -3.74 -23.73
N GLN A 70 -26.28 -3.10 -22.70
CA GLN A 70 -25.79 -1.73 -22.82
C GLN A 70 -24.62 -1.65 -23.80
N THR A 71 -23.65 -2.55 -23.69
CA THR A 71 -22.48 -2.62 -24.58
C THR A 71 -22.91 -2.82 -26.05
N ILE A 72 -23.91 -3.66 -26.32
CA ILE A 72 -24.43 -3.85 -27.65
C ILE A 72 -25.07 -2.54 -28.18
N THR A 73 -25.88 -1.88 -27.36
CA THR A 73 -26.53 -0.62 -27.75
C THR A 73 -25.49 0.45 -28.06
N ASP A 74 -24.51 0.61 -27.21
CA ASP A 74 -23.48 1.62 -27.37
C ASP A 74 -22.51 1.30 -28.54
N ALA A 75 -22.30 0.01 -28.85
CA ALA A 75 -21.48 -0.43 -29.98
C ALA A 75 -22.12 -0.18 -31.34
N TYR A 76 -23.46 0.00 -31.41
CA TYR A 76 -24.18 0.40 -32.63
C TYR A 76 -24.17 1.92 -32.85
N ASP A 77 -23.70 2.71 -31.89
CA ASP A 77 -23.55 4.15 -32.05
C ASP A 77 -22.24 4.46 -32.79
N ASP A 78 -22.36 4.87 -34.06
CA ASP A 78 -21.20 5.23 -34.89
C ASP A 78 -20.35 6.40 -34.31
N SER A 79 -20.90 7.17 -33.39
CA SER A 79 -20.18 8.26 -32.70
C SER A 79 -19.40 7.80 -31.46
N ALA A 80 -19.62 6.57 -30.99
CA ALA A 80 -19.00 6.04 -29.82
C ALA A 80 -17.53 5.66 -30.08
N ASP A 81 -16.65 6.07 -29.16
CA ASP A 81 -15.23 5.67 -29.17
C ASP A 81 -15.12 4.22 -28.66
N ALA A 82 -14.73 3.31 -29.56
CA ALA A 82 -14.60 1.88 -29.28
C ALA A 82 -13.67 1.57 -28.09
N PHE A 83 -12.62 2.36 -27.88
CA PHE A 83 -11.70 2.16 -26.74
C PHE A 83 -12.34 2.56 -25.41
N LYS A 84 -13.12 3.66 -25.40
CA LYS A 84 -13.86 4.06 -24.20
C LYS A 84 -14.96 3.07 -23.84
N LEU A 85 -15.64 2.53 -24.85
CA LEU A 85 -16.65 1.50 -24.66
C LEU A 85 -16.04 0.22 -24.08
N LEU A 86 -14.86 -0.17 -24.56
CA LEU A 86 -14.14 -1.33 -24.05
C LEU A 86 -13.75 -1.14 -22.57
N ASP A 87 -13.17 0.02 -22.21
CA ASP A 87 -12.78 0.32 -20.82
C ASP A 87 -14.01 0.36 -19.90
N ALA A 88 -15.10 0.98 -20.31
CA ALA A 88 -16.35 1.01 -19.55
C ALA A 88 -16.89 -0.40 -19.32
N THR A 89 -16.92 -1.24 -20.34
CA THR A 89 -17.40 -2.63 -20.25
C THR A 89 -16.48 -3.47 -19.34
N GLU A 90 -15.16 -3.33 -19.47
CA GLU A 90 -14.19 -4.04 -18.62
C GLU A 90 -14.34 -3.61 -17.16
N LYS A 91 -14.53 -2.32 -16.90
CA LYS A 91 -14.77 -1.80 -15.55
C LYS A 91 -16.07 -2.37 -14.97
N ASP A 92 -17.18 -2.36 -15.71
CA ASP A 92 -18.46 -2.89 -15.25
C ASP A 92 -18.36 -4.39 -14.94
N LEU A 93 -17.69 -5.17 -15.78
CA LEU A 93 -17.43 -6.61 -15.55
C LEU A 93 -16.55 -6.84 -14.33
N TYR A 94 -15.54 -6.00 -14.13
CA TYR A 94 -14.69 -6.07 -12.95
C TYR A 94 -15.45 -5.74 -11.66
N GLU A 95 -16.35 -4.74 -11.72
CA GLU A 95 -17.25 -4.41 -10.61
C GLU A 95 -18.15 -5.58 -10.25
N VAL A 96 -18.77 -6.26 -11.21
CA VAL A 96 -19.59 -7.47 -10.97
C VAL A 96 -18.79 -8.59 -10.32
N LYS A 97 -17.54 -8.80 -10.76
CA LYS A 97 -16.63 -9.79 -10.15
C LYS A 97 -16.34 -9.47 -8.70
N ASN A 98 -16.20 -8.19 -8.36
CA ASN A 98 -15.86 -7.72 -7.02
C ASN A 98 -17.10 -7.41 -6.16
N ASP A 99 -18.23 -7.04 -6.78
CA ASP A 99 -19.50 -6.66 -6.13
C ASP A 99 -20.32 -7.88 -5.65
N GLY A 100 -19.90 -9.08 -5.98
CA GLY A 100 -20.38 -10.26 -5.25
C GLY A 100 -20.15 -10.15 -3.75
N MET A 101 -19.30 -9.19 -3.34
CA MET A 101 -19.12 -8.69 -1.99
C MET A 101 -19.29 -7.16 -1.99
N LYS A 102 -20.54 -6.69 -2.03
CA LYS A 102 -20.85 -5.26 -1.96
C LYS A 102 -20.04 -4.59 -0.86
N ARG A 103 -19.42 -3.48 -1.20
CA ARG A 103 -19.06 -2.40 -0.27
C ARG A 103 -20.35 -1.81 0.32
N SER A 104 -21.06 -2.61 1.10
CA SER A 104 -22.03 -2.16 2.07
C SER A 104 -21.24 -1.30 3.08
N TYR A 105 -21.86 -0.26 3.62
CA TYR A 105 -21.37 0.42 4.80
C TYR A 105 -20.98 -0.66 5.81
N LYS A 106 -19.68 -0.74 6.15
CA LYS A 106 -19.25 -1.65 7.19
C LYS A 106 -19.56 -0.97 8.52
N GLU A 107 -20.27 -1.64 9.37
CA GLU A 107 -20.44 -1.22 10.76
C GLU A 107 -19.06 -1.11 11.41
N ILE A 108 -18.85 -0.08 12.21
CA ILE A 108 -17.56 0.19 12.84
C ILE A 108 -17.04 -1.00 13.65
N SER A 109 -17.92 -1.76 14.28
CA SER A 109 -17.61 -2.99 15.01
C SER A 109 -16.87 -4.03 14.16
N ASN A 110 -17.31 -4.22 12.92
CA ASN A 110 -16.66 -5.15 11.97
C ASN A 110 -15.30 -4.61 11.50
N ILE A 111 -15.20 -3.28 11.31
CA ILE A 111 -13.93 -2.64 10.91
C ILE A 111 -12.91 -2.73 12.05
N ILE A 112 -13.34 -2.56 13.30
CA ILE A 112 -12.47 -2.69 14.49
C ILE A 112 -11.89 -4.10 14.56
N ASN A 113 -12.70 -5.14 14.38
CA ASN A 113 -12.23 -6.53 14.40
C ASN A 113 -11.22 -6.80 13.28
N ASP A 114 -11.50 -6.32 12.05
CA ASP A 114 -10.57 -6.41 10.93
C ASP A 114 -9.24 -5.67 11.24
N ALA A 115 -9.33 -4.48 11.87
CA ALA A 115 -8.16 -3.68 12.23
C ALA A 115 -7.33 -4.32 13.34
N ILE A 116 -7.96 -4.88 14.38
CA ILE A 116 -7.27 -5.61 15.45
C ILE A 116 -6.52 -6.81 14.88
N GLY A 117 -7.16 -7.60 13.99
CA GLY A 117 -6.52 -8.73 13.33
C GLY A 117 -5.30 -8.31 12.48
N LEU A 118 -5.35 -7.13 11.82
CA LEU A 118 -4.20 -6.58 11.10
C LEU A 118 -3.08 -6.14 12.05
N ILE A 119 -3.42 -5.52 13.19
CA ILE A 119 -2.44 -5.11 14.20
C ILE A 119 -1.73 -6.34 14.78
N GLU A 120 -2.48 -7.39 15.14
CA GLU A 120 -1.94 -8.64 15.65
C GLU A 120 -1.02 -9.32 14.62
N ALA A 121 -1.45 -9.39 13.35
CA ALA A 121 -0.65 -9.94 12.26
C ALA A 121 0.65 -9.15 12.04
N ASN A 122 0.60 -7.82 12.21
CA ASN A 122 1.79 -6.97 12.08
C ASN A 122 2.72 -7.09 13.30
N ALA A 123 2.17 -7.27 14.51
CA ALA A 123 2.96 -7.49 15.73
C ALA A 123 3.82 -8.78 15.67
N LEU A 124 3.36 -9.78 14.89
CA LEU A 124 4.10 -11.03 14.68
C LEU A 124 5.26 -10.87 13.68
N LYS A 125 5.31 -9.78 12.90
CA LYS A 125 6.39 -9.52 11.95
C LYS A 125 7.59 -8.93 12.69
N LYS A 126 8.67 -9.71 12.81
CA LYS A 126 9.90 -9.31 13.51
C LYS A 126 10.60 -8.10 12.87
N ASP A 127 10.37 -7.86 11.58
CA ASP A 127 11.08 -6.85 10.80
C ASP A 127 10.40 -5.47 10.82
N GLY A 128 9.25 -5.33 11.49
CA GLY A 128 8.48 -4.07 11.55
C GLY A 128 7.91 -3.59 10.20
N LEU A 129 8.07 -4.40 9.14
CA LEU A 129 7.64 -4.05 7.78
C LEU A 129 6.17 -4.46 7.57
N THR A 130 5.31 -3.47 7.43
CA THR A 130 3.87 -3.68 7.20
C THR A 130 3.52 -3.69 5.71
N GLY A 131 4.26 -2.91 4.90
CA GLY A 131 4.11 -2.80 3.46
C GLY A 131 5.07 -3.68 2.65
N VAL A 132 5.17 -3.41 1.34
CA VAL A 132 6.15 -4.04 0.45
C VAL A 132 7.52 -3.43 0.71
N PRO A 133 8.54 -4.21 1.09
CA PRO A 133 9.86 -3.69 1.41
C PRO A 133 10.54 -3.02 0.20
N SER A 134 11.22 -1.90 0.44
CA SER A 134 12.11 -1.28 -0.54
C SER A 134 13.48 -1.97 -0.62
N GLY A 135 13.85 -2.68 0.46
CA GLY A 135 15.17 -3.28 0.64
C GLY A 135 16.28 -2.27 0.95
N ILE A 136 15.90 -1.01 1.21
CA ILE A 136 16.79 0.05 1.68
C ILE A 136 16.42 0.35 3.13
N ARG A 137 17.26 -0.09 4.09
CA ARG A 137 16.94 -0.06 5.53
C ARG A 137 16.50 1.32 6.02
N ASN A 138 17.27 2.35 5.69
CA ASN A 138 16.97 3.71 6.14
C ASN A 138 15.62 4.22 5.59
N LEU A 139 15.24 3.82 4.39
CA LEU A 139 13.98 4.16 3.78
C LEU A 139 12.84 3.33 4.40
N ASP A 140 13.05 2.04 4.60
CA ASP A 140 12.08 1.13 5.21
C ASP A 140 11.80 1.50 6.69
N ASN A 141 12.80 2.02 7.42
CA ASN A 141 12.61 2.54 8.78
C ASN A 141 11.66 3.75 8.85
N ILE A 142 11.62 4.59 7.80
CA ILE A 142 10.73 5.76 7.72
C ILE A 142 9.35 5.34 7.24
N THR A 143 9.28 4.43 6.24
CA THR A 143 8.04 4.12 5.53
C THR A 143 7.33 2.87 6.03
N ALA A 144 8.02 2.01 6.80
CA ALA A 144 7.61 0.63 7.11
C ALA A 144 7.29 -0.20 5.85
N GLY A 145 7.96 0.11 4.71
CA GLY A 145 7.67 -0.42 3.38
C GLY A 145 6.52 0.32 2.67
N TRP A 146 6.31 0.01 1.39
CA TRP A 146 5.27 0.63 0.56
C TRP A 146 3.90 0.09 0.95
N GLN A 147 3.03 0.98 1.48
CA GLN A 147 1.74 0.59 2.03
C GLN A 147 0.71 0.35 0.92
N LYS A 148 -0.17 -0.63 1.15
CA LYS A 148 -1.26 -0.94 0.22
C LYS A 148 -2.15 0.29 -0.01
N SER A 149 -2.66 0.43 -1.24
CA SER A 149 -3.53 1.54 -1.67
C SER A 149 -2.86 2.92 -1.70
N ASP A 150 -1.56 3.02 -1.43
CA ASP A 150 -0.86 4.30 -1.47
C ASP A 150 -0.35 4.63 -2.87
N LEU A 151 -0.45 5.92 -3.21
CA LEU A 151 0.23 6.53 -4.34
C LEU A 151 1.49 7.23 -3.82
N VAL A 152 2.64 6.71 -4.22
CA VAL A 152 3.96 7.25 -3.89
C VAL A 152 4.54 7.95 -5.10
N ILE A 153 4.96 9.19 -4.94
CA ILE A 153 5.65 9.94 -5.97
C ILE A 153 7.13 10.02 -5.61
N LEU A 154 7.98 9.53 -6.52
CA LEU A 154 9.43 9.70 -6.41
C LEU A 154 9.92 10.64 -7.51
N ALA A 155 10.35 11.83 -7.11
CA ALA A 155 10.73 12.87 -8.04
C ALA A 155 12.22 13.20 -7.95
N ALA A 156 12.81 13.50 -9.12
CA ALA A 156 14.21 13.89 -9.22
C ALA A 156 14.48 14.71 -10.50
N ARG A 157 15.60 15.42 -10.51
CA ARG A 157 16.15 15.98 -11.74
C ARG A 157 16.72 14.87 -12.64
N PRO A 158 16.78 15.06 -13.97
CA PRO A 158 17.46 14.13 -14.88
C PRO A 158 18.89 13.84 -14.41
N GLY A 159 19.33 12.59 -14.54
CA GLY A 159 20.67 12.17 -14.11
C GLY A 159 20.86 11.85 -12.63
N MET A 160 19.88 12.15 -11.76
CA MET A 160 19.94 11.83 -10.32
C MET A 160 19.79 10.33 -9.99
N GLY A 161 19.39 9.51 -10.96
CA GLY A 161 19.23 8.07 -10.76
C GLY A 161 17.81 7.63 -10.42
N LYS A 162 16.78 8.40 -10.80
CA LYS A 162 15.35 8.08 -10.54
C LYS A 162 14.98 6.66 -10.94
N THR A 163 15.20 6.29 -12.21
CA THR A 163 14.97 4.93 -12.73
C THR A 163 15.84 3.88 -12.03
N ALA A 164 17.08 4.24 -11.68
CA ALA A 164 17.99 3.33 -10.98
C ALA A 164 17.49 2.99 -9.57
N LEU A 165 16.99 3.98 -8.81
CA LEU A 165 16.39 3.75 -7.50
C LEU A 165 15.14 2.87 -7.62
N ALA A 166 14.26 3.19 -8.57
CA ALA A 166 13.05 2.42 -8.81
C ALA A 166 13.35 0.95 -9.16
N LEU A 167 14.34 0.71 -10.04
CA LEU A 167 14.78 -0.64 -10.41
C LEU A 167 15.42 -1.38 -9.23
N THR A 168 16.20 -0.67 -8.39
CA THR A 168 16.80 -1.26 -7.18
C THR A 168 15.71 -1.74 -6.22
N MET A 169 14.72 -0.90 -5.90
CA MET A 169 13.62 -1.26 -5.01
C MET A 169 12.76 -2.39 -5.59
N LEU A 170 12.47 -2.32 -6.90
CA LEU A 170 11.72 -3.34 -7.62
C LEU A 170 12.45 -4.68 -7.60
N ARG A 171 13.76 -4.68 -7.86
CA ARG A 171 14.60 -5.88 -7.77
C ARG A 171 14.62 -6.45 -6.36
N ASN A 172 14.82 -5.61 -5.34
CA ASN A 172 14.84 -6.04 -3.96
C ASN A 172 13.49 -6.68 -3.58
N ALA A 173 12.38 -6.03 -3.89
CA ALA A 173 11.04 -6.57 -3.63
C ALA A 173 10.83 -7.94 -4.32
N ALA A 174 11.25 -8.09 -5.59
CA ALA A 174 11.00 -9.30 -6.35
C ALA A 174 11.96 -10.45 -6.06
N VAL A 175 13.26 -10.15 -5.84
CA VAL A 175 14.31 -11.17 -5.66
C VAL A 175 14.47 -11.53 -4.19
N ASP A 176 14.63 -10.54 -3.31
CA ASP A 176 14.93 -10.77 -1.91
C ASP A 176 13.67 -11.09 -1.10
N PHE A 177 12.55 -10.39 -1.39
CA PHE A 177 11.28 -10.57 -0.68
C PHE A 177 10.23 -11.35 -1.46
N GLN A 178 10.55 -11.85 -2.66
CA GLN A 178 9.71 -12.70 -3.51
C GLN A 178 8.31 -12.12 -3.81
N LYS A 179 8.20 -10.78 -3.82
CA LYS A 179 6.96 -10.07 -4.14
C LYS A 179 6.78 -9.94 -5.65
N PRO A 180 5.62 -10.32 -6.23
CA PRO A 180 5.35 -10.07 -7.65
C PRO A 180 5.22 -8.57 -7.91
N VAL A 181 5.98 -8.04 -8.87
CA VAL A 181 6.05 -6.62 -9.16
C VAL A 181 5.86 -6.34 -10.65
N ALA A 182 5.31 -5.17 -10.99
CA ALA A 182 5.17 -4.71 -12.36
C ALA A 182 5.83 -3.34 -12.54
N ILE A 183 6.46 -3.13 -13.70
CA ILE A 183 6.99 -1.83 -14.12
C ILE A 183 6.48 -1.48 -15.50
N PHE A 184 5.94 -0.26 -15.62
CA PHE A 184 5.56 0.37 -16.87
C PHE A 184 6.58 1.44 -17.20
N SER A 185 7.37 1.20 -18.24
CA SER A 185 8.43 2.11 -18.68
C SER A 185 8.02 2.82 -19.96
N LEU A 186 7.81 4.12 -19.85
CA LEU A 186 7.40 4.96 -20.99
C LEU A 186 8.60 5.62 -21.70
N GLU A 187 9.79 5.56 -21.07
CA GLU A 187 11.01 6.18 -21.57
C GLU A 187 12.02 5.17 -22.12
N MET A 188 12.13 4.01 -21.48
CA MET A 188 13.16 3.00 -21.78
C MET A 188 12.55 1.71 -22.25
N SER A 189 13.20 1.03 -23.22
CA SER A 189 12.80 -0.30 -23.65
C SER A 189 13.02 -1.36 -22.55
N ALA A 190 12.23 -2.44 -22.59
CA ALA A 190 12.34 -3.58 -21.67
C ALA A 190 13.77 -4.16 -21.69
N ALA A 191 14.40 -4.27 -22.85
CA ALA A 191 15.79 -4.75 -22.98
C ALA A 191 16.78 -3.87 -22.20
N GLN A 192 16.63 -2.54 -22.26
CA GLN A 192 17.50 -1.62 -21.53
C GLN A 192 17.31 -1.73 -20.00
N LEU A 193 16.05 -1.90 -19.53
CA LEU A 193 15.77 -2.10 -18.11
C LEU A 193 16.36 -3.42 -17.61
N VAL A 194 16.18 -4.50 -18.37
CA VAL A 194 16.73 -5.82 -18.04
C VAL A 194 18.25 -5.77 -18.00
N THR A 195 18.91 -5.08 -18.96
CA THR A 195 20.38 -4.90 -18.94
C THR A 195 20.84 -4.18 -17.68
N ARG A 196 20.11 -3.16 -17.20
CA ARG A 196 20.42 -2.48 -15.94
C ARG A 196 20.23 -3.40 -14.73
N LEU A 197 19.13 -4.19 -14.71
CA LEU A 197 18.92 -5.20 -13.65
C LEU A 197 20.04 -6.24 -13.63
N ILE A 198 20.49 -6.69 -14.79
CA ILE A 198 21.61 -7.61 -14.92
C ILE A 198 22.92 -6.98 -14.40
N ALA A 199 23.21 -5.73 -14.76
CA ALA A 199 24.38 -5.02 -14.25
C ALA A 199 24.35 -4.91 -12.71
N SER A 200 23.21 -4.52 -12.17
CA SER A 200 22.99 -4.39 -10.74
C SER A 200 23.14 -5.73 -9.99
N GLU A 201 22.66 -6.84 -10.56
CA GLU A 201 22.70 -8.16 -9.92
C GLU A 201 24.06 -8.84 -10.07
N SER A 202 24.66 -8.75 -11.28
CA SER A 202 25.94 -9.39 -11.56
C SER A 202 27.14 -8.64 -10.96
N GLY A 203 27.01 -7.32 -10.74
CA GLY A 203 28.16 -6.46 -10.37
C GLY A 203 29.07 -6.13 -11.55
N ILE A 204 28.65 -6.43 -12.78
CA ILE A 204 29.39 -6.13 -14.00
C ILE A 204 28.95 -4.76 -14.54
N SER A 205 29.93 -3.92 -14.90
CA SER A 205 29.66 -2.58 -15.39
C SER A 205 28.67 -2.59 -16.58
N SER A 206 27.68 -1.68 -16.54
CA SER A 206 26.72 -1.49 -17.61
C SER A 206 27.37 -1.19 -18.97
N GLU A 207 28.56 -0.58 -18.97
CA GLU A 207 29.33 -0.27 -20.17
C GLU A 207 29.89 -1.55 -20.81
N LYS A 208 30.49 -2.45 -20.00
CA LYS A 208 31.00 -3.75 -20.49
C LYS A 208 29.85 -4.60 -21.05
N LEU A 209 28.71 -4.65 -20.36
CA LEU A 209 27.54 -5.39 -20.84
C LEU A 209 27.02 -4.85 -22.18
N LYS A 210 26.94 -3.51 -22.33
CA LYS A 210 26.53 -2.89 -23.61
C LYS A 210 27.48 -3.15 -24.77
N LYS A 211 28.79 -3.18 -24.50
CA LYS A 211 29.82 -3.43 -25.53
C LYS A 211 30.04 -4.92 -25.81
N GLY A 212 29.47 -5.81 -24.98
CA GLY A 212 29.71 -7.26 -25.07
C GLY A 212 31.14 -7.66 -24.72
N GLN A 213 31.92 -6.79 -24.05
CA GLN A 213 33.34 -6.97 -23.73
C GLN A 213 33.47 -7.58 -22.35
N LEU A 214 33.09 -8.86 -22.24
CA LEU A 214 33.15 -9.63 -20.99
C LEU A 214 34.31 -10.64 -21.06
N GLU A 215 35.01 -10.77 -19.94
CA GLU A 215 36.04 -11.81 -19.76
C GLU A 215 35.36 -13.16 -19.39
N ASP A 216 36.06 -14.30 -19.55
CA ASP A 216 35.48 -15.62 -19.30
C ASP A 216 34.96 -15.79 -17.86
N HIS A 217 35.63 -15.20 -16.88
CA HIS A 217 35.18 -15.21 -15.49
C HIS A 217 33.92 -14.36 -15.29
N GLU A 218 33.78 -13.24 -16.00
CA GLU A 218 32.58 -12.38 -15.96
C GLU A 218 31.39 -13.08 -16.59
N TRP A 219 31.58 -13.88 -17.65
CA TRP A 219 30.52 -14.72 -18.20
C TRP A 219 30.02 -15.76 -17.19
N THR A 220 30.91 -16.40 -16.46
CA THR A 220 30.56 -17.38 -15.41
C THR A 220 29.82 -16.69 -14.26
N GLN A 221 30.27 -15.51 -13.82
CA GLN A 221 29.62 -14.69 -12.80
C GLN A 221 28.21 -14.28 -13.25
N LEU A 222 28.07 -13.82 -14.49
CA LEU A 222 26.81 -13.42 -15.09
C LEU A 222 25.79 -14.56 -15.04
N HIS A 223 26.13 -15.76 -15.55
CA HIS A 223 25.24 -16.89 -15.56
C HIS A 223 24.80 -17.34 -14.16
N THR A 224 25.70 -17.29 -13.18
CA THR A 224 25.41 -17.67 -11.80
C THR A 224 24.42 -16.69 -11.16
N LYS A 225 24.68 -15.40 -11.30
CA LYS A 225 23.90 -14.34 -10.65
C LYS A 225 22.51 -14.15 -11.30
N ILE A 226 22.41 -14.28 -12.63
CA ILE A 226 21.13 -14.15 -13.36
C ILE A 226 20.11 -15.21 -12.93
N THR A 227 20.54 -16.37 -12.44
CA THR A 227 19.62 -17.44 -12.05
C THR A 227 18.60 -16.98 -10.99
N LYS A 228 18.96 -16.09 -10.07
CA LYS A 228 18.03 -15.53 -9.09
C LYS A 228 17.05 -14.57 -9.74
N LEU A 229 17.54 -13.70 -10.61
CA LEU A 229 16.72 -12.72 -11.32
C LEU A 229 15.71 -13.38 -12.27
N SER A 230 16.12 -14.46 -12.97
CA SER A 230 15.24 -15.19 -13.90
C SER A 230 14.05 -15.89 -13.21
N LYS A 231 14.17 -16.19 -11.92
CA LYS A 231 13.08 -16.78 -11.12
C LYS A 231 12.18 -15.73 -10.49
N ALA A 232 12.60 -14.47 -10.48
CA ALA A 232 11.86 -13.38 -9.88
C ALA A 232 10.62 -13.04 -10.72
N LYS A 233 9.51 -12.73 -10.04
CA LYS A 233 8.24 -12.38 -10.70
C LYS A 233 8.21 -10.88 -11.01
N ILE A 234 8.96 -10.47 -12.04
CA ILE A 234 9.03 -9.09 -12.52
C ILE A 234 8.33 -9.02 -13.88
N TYR A 235 7.33 -8.17 -14.00
CA TYR A 235 6.56 -7.96 -15.23
C TYR A 235 6.90 -6.57 -15.78
N ILE A 236 7.36 -6.50 -17.02
CA ILE A 236 7.82 -5.26 -17.65
C ILE A 236 6.91 -4.99 -18.84
N ASP A 237 6.41 -3.76 -18.93
CA ASP A 237 5.69 -3.23 -20.07
C ASP A 237 6.41 -1.94 -20.53
N ASP A 238 6.83 -1.89 -21.79
CA ASP A 238 7.54 -0.75 -22.38
C ASP A 238 6.74 -0.05 -23.48
N THR A 239 5.41 -0.11 -23.39
CA THR A 239 4.51 0.58 -24.32
C THR A 239 4.70 2.10 -24.19
N PRO A 240 5.14 2.81 -25.23
CA PRO A 240 5.35 4.26 -25.17
C PRO A 240 4.03 5.01 -25.12
N SER A 241 4.02 6.17 -24.46
CA SER A 241 2.86 7.09 -24.41
C SER A 241 1.56 6.42 -23.97
N LEU A 242 1.62 5.52 -23.01
CA LEU A 242 0.51 4.70 -22.54
C LEU A 242 -0.64 5.57 -21.99
N PRO A 243 -1.87 5.47 -22.52
CA PRO A 243 -3.04 6.14 -21.97
C PRO A 243 -3.41 5.57 -20.60
N VAL A 244 -4.04 6.40 -19.74
CA VAL A 244 -4.42 5.99 -18.38
C VAL A 244 -5.38 4.80 -18.39
N PHE A 245 -6.34 4.77 -19.31
CA PHE A 245 -7.32 3.66 -19.38
C PHE A 245 -6.63 2.33 -19.71
N GLU A 246 -5.67 2.34 -20.64
CA GLU A 246 -4.93 1.13 -21.03
C GLU A 246 -4.04 0.65 -19.89
N LEU A 247 -3.37 1.59 -19.17
CA LEU A 247 -2.60 1.26 -17.96
C LEU A 247 -3.48 0.56 -16.92
N LYS A 248 -4.69 1.11 -16.64
CA LYS A 248 -5.64 0.50 -15.70
C LYS A 248 -6.03 -0.91 -16.11
N ALA A 249 -6.37 -1.12 -17.37
CA ALA A 249 -6.74 -2.44 -17.91
C ALA A 249 -5.58 -3.45 -17.76
N LYS A 250 -4.34 -3.05 -18.13
CA LYS A 250 -3.15 -3.88 -17.96
C LYS A 250 -2.88 -4.21 -16.50
N CYS A 251 -2.99 -3.23 -15.59
CA CYS A 251 -2.79 -3.43 -14.15
C CYS A 251 -3.82 -4.39 -13.56
N ARG A 252 -5.12 -4.24 -13.88
CA ARG A 252 -6.19 -5.16 -13.46
C ARG A 252 -5.90 -6.60 -13.91
N ARG A 253 -5.51 -6.78 -15.18
CA ARG A 253 -5.16 -8.09 -15.75
C ARG A 253 -3.96 -8.71 -15.05
N LEU A 254 -2.88 -7.95 -14.84
CA LEU A 254 -1.68 -8.40 -14.13
C LEU A 254 -1.99 -8.77 -12.68
N HIS A 255 -2.76 -7.93 -11.96
CA HIS A 255 -3.17 -8.22 -10.60
C HIS A 255 -4.04 -9.48 -10.50
N SER A 256 -5.06 -9.61 -11.38
CA SER A 256 -5.93 -10.79 -11.40
C SER A 256 -5.20 -12.10 -11.72
N LYS A 257 -4.19 -12.05 -12.62
CA LYS A 257 -3.48 -13.24 -13.10
C LYS A 257 -2.27 -13.62 -12.23
N HIS A 258 -1.58 -12.61 -11.67
CA HIS A 258 -0.27 -12.79 -11.05
C HIS A 258 -0.18 -12.26 -9.61
N ASN A 259 -1.27 -11.72 -9.06
CA ASN A 259 -1.33 -11.14 -7.71
C ASN A 259 -0.21 -10.11 -7.47
N ILE A 260 -0.06 -9.14 -8.38
CA ILE A 260 0.95 -8.08 -8.25
C ILE A 260 0.80 -7.35 -6.93
N GLU A 261 1.91 -7.15 -6.21
CA GLU A 261 1.96 -6.46 -4.93
C GLU A 261 2.61 -5.06 -5.01
N LEU A 262 3.27 -4.71 -6.12
CA LEU A 262 3.85 -3.39 -6.35
C LEU A 262 3.77 -3.04 -7.84
N ILE A 263 3.41 -1.78 -8.14
CA ILE A 263 3.41 -1.23 -9.49
C ILE A 263 4.33 -0.01 -9.51
N VAL A 264 5.23 0.04 -10.51
CA VAL A 264 6.13 1.18 -10.77
C VAL A 264 5.83 1.77 -12.14
N ILE A 265 5.79 3.10 -12.26
CA ILE A 265 5.54 3.83 -13.52
C ILE A 265 6.68 4.82 -13.75
N ASP A 266 7.41 4.67 -14.87
CA ASP A 266 8.54 5.53 -15.25
C ASP A 266 8.27 6.19 -16.61
N TYR A 267 7.86 7.46 -16.65
CA TYR A 267 7.48 8.43 -15.64
C TYR A 267 6.16 9.16 -16.01
N LEU A 268 5.50 9.77 -15.03
CA LEU A 268 4.15 10.33 -15.16
C LEU A 268 3.97 11.28 -16.35
N GLN A 269 4.95 12.16 -16.58
CA GLN A 269 4.86 13.18 -17.62
C GLN A 269 4.92 12.62 -19.06
N LEU A 270 5.16 11.33 -19.28
CA LEU A 270 5.02 10.68 -20.58
C LEU A 270 3.67 10.02 -20.79
N MET A 271 2.87 9.90 -19.76
CA MET A 271 1.51 9.38 -19.89
C MET A 271 0.61 10.37 -20.62
N ARG A 272 -0.42 9.84 -21.26
CA ARG A 272 -1.51 10.62 -21.84
C ARG A 272 -2.77 10.52 -20.99
N GLY A 273 -3.41 11.66 -20.78
CA GLY A 273 -4.80 11.68 -20.31
C GLY A 273 -5.72 11.11 -21.37
N ASP A 274 -6.97 10.80 -20.99
CA ASP A 274 -7.98 10.42 -21.98
C ASP A 274 -8.21 11.56 -22.97
N GLU A 275 -8.22 11.23 -24.26
CA GLU A 275 -8.50 12.16 -25.35
C GLU A 275 -9.97 12.60 -25.37
N SER A 276 -10.46 13.23 -24.32
CA SER A 276 -11.70 13.98 -24.40
C SER A 276 -11.42 15.33 -25.05
N GLY A 277 -11.40 15.30 -26.40
CA GLY A 277 -11.76 16.36 -27.35
C GLY A 277 -11.35 17.82 -27.18
N ASN A 278 -10.72 18.19 -26.11
CA ASN A 278 -10.38 19.59 -25.86
C ASN A 278 -8.88 19.80 -26.08
N LYS A 279 -8.50 20.18 -27.30
CA LYS A 279 -7.11 20.49 -27.70
C LYS A 279 -6.44 21.62 -26.87
N ASN A 280 -7.16 22.22 -25.93
CA ASN A 280 -6.70 23.28 -25.04
C ASN A 280 -6.61 22.86 -23.56
N SER A 281 -6.62 21.55 -23.23
CA SER A 281 -6.41 21.15 -21.84
C SER A 281 -4.99 21.55 -21.40
N ASN A 282 -4.91 22.32 -20.34
CA ASN A 282 -3.64 22.71 -19.74
C ASN A 282 -2.93 21.43 -19.24
N ARG A 283 -1.65 21.27 -19.54
CA ARG A 283 -0.83 20.10 -19.15
C ARG A 283 -0.94 19.78 -17.66
N GLU A 284 -1.08 20.79 -16.82
CA GLU A 284 -1.30 20.65 -15.38
C GLU A 284 -2.61 19.91 -15.05
N GLN A 285 -3.70 20.19 -15.80
CA GLN A 285 -4.98 19.51 -15.62
C GLN A 285 -4.90 18.05 -16.03
N GLU A 286 -4.19 17.77 -17.12
CA GLU A 286 -3.95 16.39 -17.61
C GLU A 286 -3.17 15.57 -16.57
N ILE A 287 -2.09 16.12 -16.03
CA ILE A 287 -1.29 15.48 -14.99
C ILE A 287 -2.13 15.25 -13.72
N GLY A 288 -2.98 16.22 -13.33
CA GLY A 288 -3.90 16.08 -12.22
C GLY A 288 -4.94 14.96 -12.44
N TYR A 289 -5.44 14.81 -13.67
CA TYR A 289 -6.33 13.70 -14.02
C TYR A 289 -5.59 12.34 -13.90
N ILE A 290 -4.36 12.26 -14.41
CA ILE A 290 -3.52 11.05 -14.33
C ILE A 290 -3.29 10.69 -12.85
N SER A 291 -2.87 11.65 -12.02
CA SER A 291 -2.58 11.44 -10.60
C SER A 291 -3.81 10.90 -9.84
N ARG A 292 -4.98 11.55 -9.99
CA ARG A 292 -6.23 11.06 -9.36
C ARG A 292 -6.61 9.66 -9.85
N SER A 293 -6.40 9.40 -11.12
CA SER A 293 -6.68 8.10 -11.72
C SER A 293 -5.78 7.00 -11.16
N LEU A 294 -4.49 7.28 -10.95
CA LEU A 294 -3.54 6.35 -10.32
C LEU A 294 -3.87 6.11 -8.85
N LYS A 295 -4.25 7.17 -8.11
CA LYS A 295 -4.70 6.99 -6.71
C LYS A 295 -5.97 6.14 -6.63
N GLY A 296 -6.90 6.35 -7.57
CA GLY A 296 -8.10 5.50 -7.70
C GLY A 296 -7.74 4.04 -7.96
N LEU A 297 -6.80 3.79 -8.87
CA LEU A 297 -6.31 2.45 -9.21
C LEU A 297 -5.58 1.77 -8.03
N ALA A 298 -4.73 2.50 -7.30
CA ALA A 298 -4.06 1.97 -6.10
C ALA A 298 -5.07 1.49 -5.04
N LYS A 299 -6.14 2.26 -4.82
CA LYS A 299 -7.24 1.87 -3.91
C LYS A 299 -8.05 0.69 -4.45
N GLU A 300 -8.35 0.68 -5.74
CA GLU A 300 -9.12 -0.38 -6.40
C GLU A 300 -8.43 -1.73 -6.29
N LEU A 301 -7.14 -1.78 -6.62
CA LEU A 301 -6.34 -2.99 -6.60
C LEU A 301 -5.81 -3.34 -5.20
N ASN A 302 -5.86 -2.39 -4.25
CA ASN A 302 -5.24 -2.50 -2.93
C ASN A 302 -3.72 -2.78 -3.02
N VAL A 303 -3.03 -2.10 -3.95
CA VAL A 303 -1.60 -2.26 -4.26
C VAL A 303 -0.93 -0.88 -4.23
N PRO A 304 0.28 -0.73 -3.66
CA PRO A 304 1.05 0.50 -3.78
C PRO A 304 1.45 0.77 -5.23
N ILE A 305 1.32 2.03 -5.64
CA ILE A 305 1.79 2.51 -6.94
C ILE A 305 2.88 3.54 -6.71
N ILE A 306 4.08 3.27 -7.22
CA ILE A 306 5.19 4.22 -7.24
C ILE A 306 5.23 4.85 -8.62
N ALA A 307 4.97 6.14 -8.70
CA ALA A 307 5.05 6.89 -9.94
C ALA A 307 6.24 7.85 -9.89
N LEU A 308 7.10 7.73 -10.90
CA LEU A 308 8.26 8.58 -11.03
C LEU A 308 7.88 9.91 -11.67
N ALA A 309 8.44 11.01 -11.17
CA ALA A 309 8.19 12.34 -11.69
C ALA A 309 9.50 13.13 -11.91
N GLN A 310 9.48 14.05 -12.85
CA GLN A 310 10.61 14.93 -13.10
C GLN A 310 10.37 16.29 -12.42
N LEU A 311 11.40 16.81 -11.74
CA LEU A 311 11.36 18.11 -11.09
C LEU A 311 11.59 19.25 -12.07
N SER A 312 11.06 20.45 -11.73
CA SER A 312 11.32 21.71 -12.44
C SER A 312 12.82 22.04 -12.49
N ARG A 313 13.23 22.79 -13.53
CA ARG A 313 14.61 23.28 -13.67
C ARG A 313 14.97 24.36 -12.64
N ASP A 314 14.00 24.90 -11.94
CA ASP A 314 14.23 25.98 -10.97
C ASP A 314 15.04 25.52 -9.75
N VAL A 315 15.02 24.20 -9.43
CA VAL A 315 15.90 23.60 -8.42
C VAL A 315 17.38 23.89 -8.72
N GLU A 316 17.79 23.82 -9.99
CA GLU A 316 19.19 24.03 -10.41
C GLU A 316 19.64 25.48 -10.29
N LYS A 317 18.69 26.43 -10.41
CA LYS A 317 18.94 27.88 -10.29
C LYS A 317 19.03 28.35 -8.83
N ARG A 318 18.53 27.52 -7.89
CA ARG A 318 18.54 27.84 -6.46
C ARG A 318 19.98 27.83 -5.93
N GLY A 319 20.31 28.80 -5.10
CA GLY A 319 21.59 28.81 -4.36
C GLY A 319 21.60 27.76 -3.24
N GLY A 320 22.78 27.50 -2.67
CA GLY A 320 22.95 26.57 -1.56
C GLY A 320 23.04 25.10 -2.02
N ASP A 321 22.54 24.18 -1.19
CA ASP A 321 22.64 22.72 -1.37
C ASP A 321 21.74 22.16 -2.48
N LYS A 322 20.84 22.97 -3.04
CA LYS A 322 19.89 22.57 -4.09
C LYS A 322 19.04 21.36 -3.72
N LYS A 323 18.77 21.16 -2.41
CA LYS A 323 17.85 20.12 -1.96
C LYS A 323 16.44 20.39 -2.52
N PRO A 324 15.79 19.38 -3.14
CA PRO A 324 14.44 19.52 -3.67
C PRO A 324 13.40 19.78 -2.57
N GLN A 325 12.35 20.50 -2.94
CA GLN A 325 11.20 20.85 -2.09
C GLN A 325 9.88 20.53 -2.80
N LEU A 326 8.77 20.45 -2.07
CA LEU A 326 7.44 20.19 -2.65
C LEU A 326 7.06 21.21 -3.73
N SER A 327 7.45 22.48 -3.57
CA SER A 327 7.24 23.53 -4.57
C SER A 327 7.91 23.26 -5.92
N ASP A 328 8.92 22.38 -5.98
CA ASP A 328 9.63 22.04 -7.22
C ASP A 328 8.85 21.05 -8.10
N LEU A 329 7.75 20.50 -7.59
CA LEU A 329 6.73 19.77 -8.36
C LEU A 329 5.75 20.72 -9.10
N ARG A 330 6.10 21.96 -9.32
CA ARG A 330 5.26 23.13 -9.64
C ARG A 330 4.36 23.01 -10.89
N GLU A 331 4.69 22.20 -11.86
CA GLU A 331 3.79 21.87 -12.99
C GLU A 331 2.73 20.82 -12.61
N SER A 332 2.65 20.43 -11.33
CA SER A 332 1.92 19.28 -10.86
C SER A 332 1.43 19.46 -9.41
N GLY A 333 0.92 20.66 -9.05
CA GLY A 333 0.37 20.92 -7.71
C GLY A 333 -0.70 19.91 -7.30
N SER A 334 -1.42 19.36 -8.26
CA SER A 334 -2.38 18.29 -8.06
C SER A 334 -1.73 16.94 -7.67
N ILE A 335 -0.52 16.64 -8.17
CA ILE A 335 0.21 15.41 -7.79
C ILE A 335 0.52 15.44 -6.29
N GLU A 336 0.98 16.58 -5.79
CA GLU A 336 1.26 16.74 -4.38
C GLU A 336 0.01 16.47 -3.53
N GLN A 337 -1.15 17.00 -3.93
CA GLN A 337 -2.40 16.81 -3.17
C GLN A 337 -2.87 15.36 -3.17
N ASP A 338 -2.82 14.67 -4.30
CA ASP A 338 -3.32 13.31 -4.48
C ASP A 338 -2.40 12.24 -3.85
N ALA A 339 -1.08 12.48 -3.86
CA ALA A 339 -0.09 11.55 -3.33
C ALA A 339 -0.21 11.35 -1.81
N ASP A 340 -0.05 10.13 -1.35
CA ASP A 340 0.07 9.81 0.07
C ASP A 340 1.48 10.03 0.57
N MET A 341 2.47 9.79 -0.30
CA MET A 341 3.87 10.02 -0.02
C MET A 341 4.56 10.71 -1.20
N VAL A 342 5.44 11.66 -0.90
CA VAL A 342 6.31 12.32 -1.88
C VAL A 342 7.74 12.20 -1.39
N GLY A 343 8.57 11.58 -2.22
CA GLY A 343 10.00 11.43 -2.00
C GLY A 343 10.81 12.13 -3.09
N PHE A 344 11.95 12.68 -2.71
CA PHE A 344 12.92 13.29 -3.61
C PHE A 344 14.24 12.53 -3.57
N ILE A 345 14.90 12.44 -4.72
CA ILE A 345 16.25 11.92 -4.80
C ILE A 345 17.20 13.09 -4.97
N TRP A 346 18.16 13.19 -4.05
CA TRP A 346 19.17 14.23 -4.06
C TRP A 346 20.56 13.61 -3.97
N ARG A 347 21.52 14.14 -4.75
CA ARG A 347 22.91 13.69 -4.80
C ARG A 347 23.82 14.90 -4.84
N PRO A 348 24.61 15.18 -3.79
CA PRO A 348 25.51 16.33 -3.73
C PRO A 348 26.60 16.29 -4.82
N ASP A 349 27.15 15.10 -5.13
CA ASP A 349 28.18 14.91 -6.14
C ASP A 349 27.73 15.39 -7.54
N TYR A 350 26.47 15.21 -7.86
CA TYR A 350 25.90 15.65 -9.13
C TYR A 350 25.98 17.16 -9.30
N TYR A 351 25.81 17.91 -8.22
CA TYR A 351 25.89 19.37 -8.19
C TYR A 351 27.29 19.91 -7.93
N LYS A 352 28.32 19.04 -7.86
CA LYS A 352 29.71 19.40 -7.54
C LYS A 352 29.83 20.15 -6.19
N LEU A 353 29.04 19.75 -5.22
CA LEU A 353 29.09 20.28 -3.85
C LEU A 353 30.16 19.57 -3.01
N GLY A 354 31.17 18.96 -3.65
CA GLY A 354 32.16 18.07 -3.04
C GLY A 354 32.97 18.68 -1.89
N GLU A 355 33.25 19.99 -1.92
CA GLU A 355 33.99 20.66 -0.83
C GLU A 355 33.24 20.64 0.53
N SER A 356 31.90 20.51 0.49
CA SER A 356 31.05 20.45 1.70
C SER A 356 30.84 19.02 2.20
N PHE A 357 31.22 18.00 1.43
CA PHE A 357 30.95 16.57 1.70
C PHE A 357 32.22 15.70 1.50
N GLU A 358 33.40 16.24 1.87
CA GLU A 358 34.66 15.48 1.83
C GLU A 358 34.54 14.17 2.62
N GLY A 359 34.86 13.04 1.96
CA GLY A 359 34.76 11.69 2.52
C GLY A 359 33.43 10.95 2.28
N GLN A 360 32.42 11.59 1.65
CA GLN A 360 31.14 10.95 1.35
C GLN A 360 30.93 10.75 -0.16
N GLN A 361 31.91 10.18 -0.84
CA GLN A 361 31.80 9.84 -2.26
C GLN A 361 30.63 8.86 -2.46
N ASP A 362 29.89 9.03 -3.57
CA ASP A 362 28.71 8.23 -3.94
C ASP A 362 27.48 8.39 -3.01
N MET A 363 27.49 9.34 -2.07
CA MET A 363 26.36 9.59 -1.20
C MET A 363 25.15 10.11 -2.00
N GLY A 364 23.98 9.59 -1.68
CA GLY A 364 22.70 10.11 -2.08
C GLY A 364 21.75 10.14 -0.88
N GLU A 365 20.68 10.90 -1.01
CA GLU A 365 19.60 10.96 -0.03
C GLU A 365 18.24 10.75 -0.73
N VAL A 366 17.39 9.96 -0.10
CA VAL A 366 15.97 9.89 -0.43
C VAL A 366 15.23 10.68 0.64
N ILE A 367 14.71 11.86 0.26
CA ILE A 367 14.07 12.80 1.16
C ILE A 367 12.56 12.56 1.09
N ILE A 368 11.95 12.04 2.15
CA ILE A 368 10.50 11.90 2.26
C ILE A 368 9.94 13.24 2.76
N ALA A 369 9.48 14.07 1.82
CA ALA A 369 8.99 15.41 2.11
C ALA A 369 7.51 15.46 2.48
N LYS A 370 6.72 14.46 2.08
CA LYS A 370 5.32 14.28 2.47
C LYS A 370 5.07 12.81 2.79
N HIS A 371 4.40 12.57 3.90
CA HIS A 371 3.93 11.24 4.30
C HIS A 371 2.62 11.38 5.08
N ARG A 372 1.49 10.91 4.51
CA ARG A 372 0.17 11.05 5.16
C ARG A 372 0.04 10.19 6.40
N ASN A 373 0.63 9.00 6.38
CA ASN A 373 0.43 7.97 7.39
C ASN A 373 1.66 7.75 8.27
N GLY A 374 2.67 8.62 8.19
CA GLY A 374 3.92 8.44 8.94
C GLY A 374 4.79 9.69 8.99
N PRO A 375 6.00 9.59 9.54
CA PRO A 375 6.94 10.69 9.64
C PRO A 375 7.55 11.05 8.28
N THR A 376 7.99 12.28 8.14
CA THR A 376 8.91 12.71 7.10
C THR A 376 10.35 12.52 7.56
N GLY A 377 11.30 12.44 6.62
CA GLY A 377 12.70 12.23 6.99
C GLY A 377 13.61 12.05 5.77
N GLU A 378 14.89 11.88 6.03
CA GLU A 378 15.93 11.70 5.02
C GLU A 378 16.59 10.33 5.20
N ALA A 379 16.59 9.52 4.15
CA ALA A 379 17.23 8.23 4.11
C ALA A 379 18.52 8.32 3.30
N LYS A 380 19.67 8.16 3.94
CA LYS A 380 20.98 8.09 3.27
C LYS A 380 21.08 6.78 2.49
N VAL A 381 21.60 6.88 1.26
CA VAL A 381 21.82 5.78 0.33
C VAL A 381 23.16 5.94 -0.37
N ARG A 382 23.74 4.85 -0.88
CA ARG A 382 24.92 4.88 -1.72
C ARG A 382 24.55 4.64 -3.17
N TYR A 383 25.01 5.49 -4.08
CA TYR A 383 24.78 5.34 -5.52
C TYR A 383 26.03 4.84 -6.22
N ILE A 384 25.95 3.69 -6.86
CA ILE A 384 27.04 3.09 -7.65
C ILE A 384 26.80 3.35 -9.12
N ALA A 385 27.47 4.36 -9.66
CA ALA A 385 27.21 4.89 -10.99
C ALA A 385 27.40 3.88 -12.14
N ASN A 386 28.49 3.09 -12.09
CA ASN A 386 28.81 2.08 -13.12
C ASN A 386 27.83 0.90 -13.16
N LEU A 387 27.12 0.63 -12.05
CA LEU A 387 26.09 -0.40 -11.97
C LEU A 387 24.67 0.18 -12.08
N ALA A 388 24.56 1.51 -12.06
CA ALA A 388 23.28 2.24 -11.97
C ALA A 388 22.39 1.69 -10.83
N LYS A 389 22.97 1.48 -9.64
CA LYS A 389 22.37 0.83 -8.48
C LYS A 389 22.42 1.71 -7.25
N PHE A 390 21.40 1.61 -6.40
CA PHE A 390 21.47 2.15 -5.04
C PHE A 390 21.67 1.01 -4.03
N GLU A 391 22.40 1.29 -2.98
CA GLU A 391 22.66 0.37 -1.87
C GLU A 391 22.42 1.06 -0.53
N ASN A 392 22.34 0.26 0.52
CA ASN A 392 22.29 0.78 1.88
C ASN A 392 23.55 1.58 2.18
N TRP A 393 23.37 2.73 2.84
CA TRP A 393 24.47 3.52 3.36
C TRP A 393 25.06 2.83 4.56
N SER A 394 26.38 2.64 4.61
CA SER A 394 27.13 2.23 5.80
C SER A 394 28.12 3.35 6.16
N ASP A 395 28.14 3.76 7.42
CA ASP A 395 29.08 4.75 7.92
C ASP A 395 30.52 4.21 8.02
N ASP A 396 30.72 2.91 7.76
CA ASP A 396 32.02 2.26 7.76
C ASP A 396 32.59 2.20 6.32
N PRO A 397 33.64 3.00 6.00
CA PRO A 397 34.25 3.01 4.67
C PRO A 397 35.00 1.72 4.31
N TYR A 398 35.30 0.85 5.30
CA TYR A 398 36.09 -0.35 5.10
C TYR A 398 35.33 -1.67 5.11
N GLY A 399 33.99 -1.62 5.11
CA GLY A 399 33.15 -2.76 4.72
C GLY A 399 33.27 -4.01 5.58
N ASN A 400 33.54 -3.88 6.89
CA ASN A 400 33.26 -4.97 7.80
C ASN A 400 31.73 -5.08 7.96
N THR A 401 31.12 -5.84 7.06
CA THR A 401 29.75 -6.32 7.25
C THR A 401 29.74 -7.22 8.48
N VAL A 402 29.43 -6.62 9.62
CA VAL A 402 28.96 -7.40 10.77
C VAL A 402 27.60 -7.92 10.35
N GLU A 403 27.54 -9.21 10.05
CA GLU A 403 26.29 -9.94 9.86
C GLU A 403 25.37 -9.68 11.05
N ASP A 404 24.14 -9.43 10.73
CA ASP A 404 23.03 -9.06 11.60
C ASP A 404 23.01 -9.77 12.97
N GLY A 405 23.47 -9.05 13.99
CA GLY A 405 23.00 -9.25 15.35
C GLY A 405 21.94 -8.19 15.68
N PRO A 406 20.99 -8.44 16.56
CA PRO A 406 19.95 -7.48 16.91
C PRO A 406 20.60 -6.16 17.35
N THR A 407 20.20 -5.08 16.68
CA THR A 407 20.70 -3.73 16.99
C THR A 407 20.28 -3.40 18.43
N THR A 408 21.21 -3.56 19.37
CA THR A 408 21.01 -3.12 20.73
C THR A 408 21.01 -1.59 20.69
N VAL A 409 19.85 -0.98 20.78
CA VAL A 409 19.74 0.46 20.99
C VAL A 409 20.24 0.74 22.40
N THR A 410 21.51 1.14 22.52
CA THR A 410 22.08 1.57 23.79
C THR A 410 21.54 2.95 24.10
N TYR A 411 20.52 3.03 24.94
CA TYR A 411 20.17 4.28 25.57
C TYR A 411 21.28 4.66 26.53
N THR A 412 22.11 5.62 26.15
CA THR A 412 23.01 6.27 27.11
C THR A 412 22.16 7.00 28.12
N SER A 413 22.14 6.47 29.34
CA SER A 413 21.53 7.14 30.48
C SER A 413 22.24 8.49 30.68
N LYS A 414 21.48 9.58 30.73
CA LYS A 414 21.96 10.93 31.03
C LYS A 414 22.40 11.09 32.50
N MET A 415 22.63 10.01 33.26
CA MET A 415 23.01 10.05 34.67
C MET A 415 24.50 10.33 34.93
N ASN A 416 25.34 10.46 33.89
CA ASN A 416 26.78 10.70 34.08
C ASN A 416 27.31 11.92 33.33
N THR A 417 26.53 12.98 33.24
CA THR A 417 27.07 14.30 32.92
C THR A 417 26.82 15.21 34.11
N ASP A 418 27.90 15.44 34.87
CA ASP A 418 27.96 16.46 35.90
C ASP A 418 27.79 17.85 35.28
N GLN A 419 26.54 18.29 35.19
CA GLN A 419 26.15 19.70 35.08
C GLN A 419 24.82 19.85 35.78
N GLU A 420 24.86 20.51 36.94
CA GLU A 420 23.77 20.90 37.76
C GLU A 420 22.78 21.78 36.98
N GLY A 421 21.60 21.18 36.62
CA GLY A 421 20.39 21.94 36.24
C GLY A 421 19.32 21.66 37.30
N PRO A 422 18.39 22.60 37.55
CA PRO A 422 17.47 22.49 38.68
C PRO A 422 16.57 21.26 38.54
N ASP A 423 16.59 20.50 39.63
CA ASP A 423 15.91 19.21 39.81
C ASP A 423 14.39 19.38 39.77
N MET A 424 13.75 19.02 38.63
CA MET A 424 12.28 19.09 38.45
C MET A 424 11.55 18.02 39.27
N TYR A 425 12.24 17.12 39.94
CA TYR A 425 11.61 16.10 40.80
C TYR A 425 11.28 16.62 42.21
N GLN A 426 11.87 17.72 42.65
CA GLN A 426 11.52 18.30 43.96
C GLN A 426 10.28 19.20 43.91
N LEU A 427 9.85 19.66 42.75
CA LEU A 427 8.63 20.46 42.61
C LEU A 427 7.34 19.64 42.63
N GLY A 428 7.41 18.35 42.34
CA GLY A 428 6.25 17.42 42.37
C GLY A 428 5.93 16.86 43.75
N LEU A 429 6.93 16.72 44.62
CA LEU A 429 6.73 16.14 45.97
C LEU A 429 6.24 17.15 47.00
N ASN A 430 6.47 18.45 46.79
CA ASN A 430 5.95 19.50 47.70
C ASN A 430 4.47 19.88 47.48
N GLN A 431 3.85 19.39 46.43
CA GLN A 431 2.41 19.59 46.20
C GLN A 431 1.54 18.41 46.74
N LEU A 432 2.16 17.28 47.11
CA LEU A 432 1.45 16.12 47.66
C LEU A 432 1.44 16.06 49.20
N HIS A 433 2.11 17.00 49.90
CA HIS A 433 2.16 17.05 51.34
C HIS A 433 1.40 18.19 52.00
N GLN A 434 0.51 18.90 51.29
CA GLN A 434 -0.29 19.99 51.90
C GLN A 434 -1.78 19.74 52.03
N ASN A 435 -2.24 18.52 51.79
CA ASN A 435 -3.62 18.18 52.04
C ASN A 435 -3.66 16.82 52.74
N ASP A 436 -3.37 16.74 54.05
CA ASP A 436 -3.95 15.78 54.99
C ASP A 436 -3.38 16.00 56.39
N ALA A 437 -4.18 16.64 57.26
CA ALA A 437 -4.21 16.40 58.70
C ALA A 437 -5.38 17.20 59.31
N PRO A 438 -5.94 16.86 60.43
CA PRO A 438 -6.31 15.56 60.98
C PRO A 438 -7.71 15.51 61.59
N ALA A 439 -8.27 14.36 61.84
CA ALA A 439 -9.19 14.22 62.97
C ALA A 439 -9.26 12.78 63.45
N ALA A 440 -9.18 12.68 64.71
CA ALA A 440 -9.00 11.60 65.63
C ALA A 440 -10.17 10.62 65.76
N ASP A 441 -9.78 9.47 66.23
CA ASP A 441 -10.32 8.70 67.39
C ASP A 441 -11.32 7.57 67.17
N ALA A 442 -11.01 6.51 67.88
CA ALA A 442 -11.79 5.52 68.55
C ALA A 442 -11.96 4.11 67.94
N SER A 443 -11.10 3.22 68.34
CA SER A 443 -11.36 2.03 69.21
C SER A 443 -12.29 0.93 68.70
N ALA A 444 -11.78 -0.26 68.95
CA ALA A 444 -12.40 -1.57 69.32
C ALA A 444 -12.27 -2.64 68.19
N SER A 445 -11.33 -3.56 68.34
CA SER A 445 -11.48 -4.91 68.97
C SER A 445 -12.53 -5.79 68.28
N ASP A 446 -12.13 -6.86 67.67
CA ASP A 446 -12.18 -8.24 68.14
C ASP A 446 -12.00 -9.24 66.98
N ASN A 447 -11.04 -10.07 67.14
CA ASN A 447 -10.95 -11.53 67.04
C ASN A 447 -12.16 -12.31 66.49
N TRP A 448 -11.84 -13.28 65.69
CA TRP A 448 -12.07 -14.74 65.84
C TRP A 448 -11.59 -15.40 64.52
N LEU A 449 -10.51 -16.13 64.51
CA LEU A 449 -10.24 -17.56 64.69
C LEU A 449 -11.12 -18.51 63.84
N ASP A 450 -10.36 -19.26 63.04
CA ASP A 450 -10.37 -20.73 62.82
C ASP A 450 -11.65 -21.38 62.25
N ASP A 451 -11.53 -22.20 61.29
CA ASP A 451 -11.15 -23.60 61.32
C ASP A 451 -11.40 -24.34 59.97
N THR A 452 -10.41 -25.11 59.59
CA THR A 452 -10.45 -26.50 59.09
C THR A 452 -11.29 -26.86 57.85
N ASP A 453 -10.63 -27.32 56.81
CA ASP A 453 -10.24 -28.74 56.55
C ASP A 453 -11.24 -29.60 55.78
N THR A 454 -10.71 -30.42 54.95
CA THR A 454 -11.13 -31.60 54.18
C THR A 454 -11.37 -31.32 52.70
N GLY A 455 -10.61 -31.78 51.75
CA GLY A 455 -10.05 -33.10 51.52
C GLY A 455 -11.03 -34.02 50.80
N ALA A 456 -10.85 -34.17 49.47
CA ALA A 456 -11.09 -35.45 48.80
C ALA A 456 -10.66 -35.40 47.32
N ASN A 457 -9.69 -36.21 47.02
CA ASN A 457 -9.38 -36.85 45.77
C ASN A 457 -10.55 -37.62 45.19
N ILE A 458 -10.59 -37.77 43.85
CA ILE A 458 -10.88 -39.03 43.08
C ILE A 458 -10.64 -38.66 41.60
N THR A 459 -9.57 -39.10 40.97
CA THR A 459 -9.28 -40.18 40.01
C THR A 459 -10.17 -40.28 38.76
N GLU A 460 -9.51 -40.13 37.61
CA GLU A 460 -9.49 -41.02 36.40
C GLU A 460 -10.85 -41.58 35.93
N ASP A 461 -11.24 -41.40 34.67
CA ASP A 461 -10.88 -42.30 33.59
C ASP A 461 -11.73 -42.02 32.32
N ASP A 462 -11.09 -42.28 31.16
CA ASP A 462 -11.63 -42.83 29.93
C ASP A 462 -12.40 -41.97 28.90
N THR A 463 -11.68 -41.72 27.83
CA THR A 463 -12.11 -41.72 26.43
C THR A 463 -12.75 -43.09 26.02
N PRO A 464 -13.29 -43.35 24.79
CA PRO A 464 -13.31 -42.61 23.51
C PRO A 464 -14.60 -42.87 22.65
N TRP A 465 -14.48 -42.51 21.34
CA TRP A 465 -15.27 -42.93 20.13
C TRP A 465 -16.55 -42.09 19.87
N GLU A 466 -16.80 -41.53 18.71
CA GLU A 466 -16.58 -41.73 17.26
C GLU A 466 -16.58 -40.39 16.50
#